data_b9ae05bbc77203c3d95a765a84987339
#
_entry.id   b9ae05bbc77203c3d95a765a84987339
#
_cell.length_a   1.000
_cell.length_b   1.000
_cell.length_c   1.000
_cell.angle_alpha   90.00
_cell.angle_beta   90.00
_cell.angle_gamma   90.00
#
_symmetry.space_group_name_H-M   'P 1'
#
loop_
_entity.id
_entity.type
_entity.pdbx_description
1 polymer ?
#
loop_
_entity_poly.entity_id
_entity_poly.type
_entity_poly.pdbx_seq_one_letter_code
_entity_poly.pdbx_strand_id
1 'polypeptide(L)'
;MTAELVRRTGALAIPGVLTAEQCAATARFVLRQQRSDGSIPWYDGSHLDPWDHVEAAMGLTVAGHWSAGWRALEWSASTQRRDGSWPMVLRDGEIEDAGSDTNQCAYFAVGLWHYFLVTGRTDGLARMWPTVEAAINFVIRAQHPGGELGWAVGEGGCVADFALLTGSASALQSIECACHIAATLGHDRPRWRWAGNRLAAALRERPGSFADKSRFSMDWYYPVLAGVVRGDAARARLDGGWATYVSDGHGARCVNDQPWVTSAESAELVAALDALGDADRALTVLADLQGLRDEETGGYWTGRNLPDMVIWPREQTSWTAAAVLLAVDAVTQTTGGAALWRDAGWPGDAGSTVSERSVRDEATG
;
A
#
# COMPACT_ATOMS: atom_id res chain seq x y z
N MET A 1 7.16 -24.64 -0.77
CA MET A 1 5.96 -24.65 0.11
C MET A 1 4.75 -24.67 -0.81
N THR A 2 4.18 -25.83 -1.09
CA THR A 2 2.98 -25.99 -1.91
C THR A 2 1.79 -25.55 -1.06
N ALA A 3 1.28 -24.38 -1.33
CA ALA A 3 0.17 -23.80 -0.65
C ALA A 3 -1.11 -24.56 -1.00
N GLU A 4 -1.66 -25.22 -0.03
CA GLU A 4 -3.09 -25.45 0.06
C GLU A 4 -3.74 -24.09 0.37
N LEU A 5 -3.90 -23.24 -0.67
CA LEU A 5 -4.73 -22.04 -0.61
C LEU A 5 -6.18 -22.51 -0.47
N VAL A 6 -6.59 -22.76 0.78
CA VAL A 6 -7.99 -23.00 1.13
C VAL A 6 -8.74 -21.72 0.77
N ARG A 7 -9.47 -21.75 -0.34
CA ARG A 7 -10.47 -20.73 -0.67
C ARG A 7 -11.50 -20.70 0.45
N ARG A 8 -11.35 -19.77 1.37
CA ARG A 8 -12.43 -19.43 2.30
C ARG A 8 -13.43 -18.59 1.51
N THR A 9 -14.50 -19.19 1.05
CA THR A 9 -15.61 -18.52 0.34
C THR A 9 -16.55 -17.88 1.38
N GLY A 10 -16.06 -16.88 2.10
CA GLY A 10 -16.87 -16.04 2.99
C GLY A 10 -17.08 -14.67 2.36
N ALA A 11 -18.23 -14.05 2.59
CA ALA A 11 -18.41 -12.62 2.29
C ALA A 11 -17.64 -11.78 3.32
N LEU A 12 -17.04 -10.68 2.89
CA LEU A 12 -16.44 -9.69 3.80
C LEU A 12 -17.52 -9.22 4.77
N ALA A 13 -17.34 -9.44 6.05
CA ALA A 13 -18.25 -8.98 7.11
C ALA A 13 -17.61 -9.13 8.49
N ILE A 14 -17.95 -8.24 9.41
CA ILE A 14 -17.58 -8.32 10.81
C ILE A 14 -18.85 -8.23 11.65
N PRO A 15 -19.27 -9.31 12.32
CA PRO A 15 -20.48 -9.33 13.11
C PRO A 15 -20.54 -8.17 14.12
N GLY A 16 -21.63 -7.40 14.11
CA GLY A 16 -21.83 -6.26 15.00
C GLY A 16 -21.11 -4.97 14.60
N VAL A 17 -20.26 -4.99 13.55
CA VAL A 17 -19.52 -3.81 13.06
C VAL A 17 -19.89 -3.46 11.63
N LEU A 18 -19.75 -4.40 10.70
CA LEU A 18 -19.97 -4.16 9.28
C LEU A 18 -20.54 -5.42 8.60
N THR A 19 -21.73 -5.29 8.04
CA THR A 19 -22.42 -6.42 7.37
C THR A 19 -21.85 -6.70 6.00
N ALA A 20 -22.08 -7.90 5.47
CA ALA A 20 -21.70 -8.25 4.10
C ALA A 20 -22.36 -7.33 3.05
N GLU A 21 -23.60 -6.89 3.29
CA GLU A 21 -24.29 -5.96 2.41
C GLU A 21 -23.64 -4.57 2.40
N GLN A 22 -23.21 -4.10 3.58
CA GLN A 22 -22.47 -2.84 3.71
C GLN A 22 -21.12 -2.92 3.03
N CYS A 23 -20.35 -4.00 3.20
CA CYS A 23 -19.09 -4.22 2.44
C CYS A 23 -19.35 -4.24 0.92
N ALA A 24 -20.40 -4.93 0.48
CA ALA A 24 -20.77 -4.95 -0.93
C ALA A 24 -21.19 -3.55 -1.45
N ALA A 25 -21.85 -2.73 -0.63
CA ALA A 25 -22.17 -1.35 -0.97
C ALA A 25 -20.90 -0.50 -1.12
N THR A 26 -19.92 -0.67 -0.24
CA THR A 26 -18.62 -0.01 -0.32
C THR A 26 -17.85 -0.44 -1.58
N ALA A 27 -17.85 -1.72 -1.91
CA ALA A 27 -17.24 -2.21 -3.15
C ALA A 27 -17.91 -1.62 -4.40
N ARG A 28 -19.27 -1.52 -4.41
CA ARG A 28 -19.99 -0.86 -5.49
C ARG A 28 -19.67 0.63 -5.57
N PHE A 29 -19.41 1.30 -4.44
CA PHE A 29 -18.96 2.68 -4.46
C PHE A 29 -17.64 2.81 -5.22
N VAL A 30 -16.62 2.01 -4.87
CA VAL A 30 -15.32 1.99 -5.58
C VAL A 30 -15.50 1.65 -7.06
N LEU A 31 -16.32 0.64 -7.36
CA LEU A 31 -16.58 0.20 -8.74
C LEU A 31 -17.18 1.31 -9.61
N ARG A 32 -18.02 2.18 -9.06
CA ARG A 32 -18.58 3.34 -9.78
C ARG A 32 -17.54 4.39 -10.15
N GLN A 33 -16.42 4.46 -9.43
CA GLN A 33 -15.31 5.37 -9.76
C GLN A 33 -14.46 4.84 -10.92
N GLN A 34 -14.51 3.52 -11.21
CA GLN A 34 -13.71 2.95 -12.29
C GLN A 34 -14.23 3.39 -13.66
N ARG A 35 -13.34 4.02 -14.43
CA ARG A 35 -13.61 4.46 -15.81
C ARG A 35 -13.58 3.25 -16.77
N SER A 36 -14.07 3.46 -17.99
CA SER A 36 -14.17 2.40 -19.02
C SER A 36 -12.79 1.85 -19.44
N ASP A 37 -11.73 2.65 -19.36
CA ASP A 37 -10.35 2.25 -19.63
C ASP A 37 -9.71 1.45 -18.50
N GLY A 38 -10.35 1.37 -17.34
CA GLY A 38 -9.88 0.66 -16.15
C GLY A 38 -9.27 1.58 -15.08
N SER A 39 -9.01 2.84 -15.37
CA SER A 39 -8.48 3.81 -14.40
C SER A 39 -9.46 4.07 -13.26
N ILE A 40 -8.94 4.30 -12.05
CA ILE A 40 -9.74 4.59 -10.86
C ILE A 40 -9.19 5.88 -10.24
N PRO A 41 -9.83 7.04 -10.47
CA PRO A 41 -9.48 8.29 -9.81
C PRO A 41 -9.94 8.29 -8.35
N TRP A 42 -9.54 9.27 -7.58
CA TRP A 42 -10.02 9.48 -6.21
C TRP A 42 -11.55 9.49 -6.15
N TYR A 43 -12.16 10.23 -7.01
CA TYR A 43 -13.61 10.26 -7.30
C TYR A 43 -13.83 10.84 -8.70
N ASP A 44 -15.03 10.77 -9.21
CA ASP A 44 -15.35 11.29 -10.56
C ASP A 44 -15.01 12.78 -10.70
N GLY A 45 -14.20 13.12 -11.72
CA GLY A 45 -13.66 14.46 -11.94
C GLY A 45 -12.44 14.84 -11.07
N SER A 46 -11.98 13.95 -10.17
CA SER A 46 -10.75 14.17 -9.41
C SER A 46 -9.52 13.65 -10.15
N HIS A 47 -8.36 13.84 -9.51
CA HIS A 47 -7.10 13.29 -10.00
C HIS A 47 -6.98 11.80 -9.72
N LEU A 48 -6.00 11.20 -10.34
CA LEU A 48 -5.52 9.85 -10.14
C LEU A 48 -4.03 9.90 -9.90
N ASP A 49 -3.56 9.22 -8.88
CA ASP A 49 -2.17 8.85 -8.69
C ASP A 49 -2.01 7.33 -8.72
N PRO A 50 -0.81 6.81 -9.06
CA PRO A 50 -0.60 5.38 -9.23
C PRO A 50 -0.81 4.54 -7.96
N TRP A 51 -0.54 5.11 -6.77
CA TRP A 51 -0.64 4.38 -5.52
C TRP A 51 -2.11 4.14 -5.13
N ASP A 52 -2.91 5.21 -5.08
CA ASP A 52 -4.33 5.14 -4.71
C ASP A 52 -5.14 4.32 -5.71
N HIS A 53 -4.77 4.42 -7.01
CA HIS A 53 -5.36 3.59 -8.06
C HIS A 53 -5.15 2.09 -7.81
N VAL A 54 -3.94 1.68 -7.42
CA VAL A 54 -3.61 0.28 -7.11
C VAL A 54 -4.33 -0.16 -5.83
N GLU A 55 -4.38 0.68 -4.81
CA GLU A 55 -5.11 0.43 -3.56
C GLU A 55 -6.61 0.19 -3.83
N ALA A 56 -7.21 1.03 -4.67
CA ALA A 56 -8.61 0.86 -5.10
C ALA A 56 -8.82 -0.47 -5.85
N ALA A 57 -7.88 -0.88 -6.72
CA ALA A 57 -7.92 -2.17 -7.41
C ALA A 57 -7.82 -3.35 -6.43
N MET A 58 -7.01 -3.24 -5.37
CA MET A 58 -6.88 -4.25 -4.32
C MET A 58 -8.19 -4.39 -3.54
N GLY A 59 -8.82 -3.28 -3.15
CA GLY A 59 -10.13 -3.28 -2.48
C GLY A 59 -11.24 -3.95 -3.31
N LEU A 60 -11.28 -3.67 -4.62
CA LEU A 60 -12.19 -4.36 -5.54
C LEU A 60 -11.90 -5.86 -5.62
N THR A 61 -10.62 -6.24 -5.56
CA THR A 61 -10.20 -7.64 -5.67
C THR A 61 -10.65 -8.46 -4.46
N VAL A 62 -10.46 -7.99 -3.22
CA VAL A 62 -10.93 -8.70 -2.00
C VAL A 62 -12.45 -8.77 -1.94
N ALA A 63 -13.15 -7.79 -2.50
CA ALA A 63 -14.60 -7.77 -2.59
C ALA A 63 -15.19 -8.68 -3.68
N GLY A 64 -14.34 -9.45 -4.40
CA GLY A 64 -14.76 -10.38 -5.43
C GLY A 64 -14.94 -9.77 -6.83
N HIS A 65 -14.67 -8.48 -7.01
CA HIS A 65 -14.71 -7.80 -8.32
C HIS A 65 -13.40 -8.00 -9.09
N TRP A 66 -12.94 -9.23 -9.22
CA TRP A 66 -11.63 -9.60 -9.80
C TRP A 66 -11.38 -9.04 -11.20
N SER A 67 -12.42 -9.04 -12.05
CA SER A 67 -12.30 -8.47 -13.40
C SER A 67 -12.07 -6.96 -13.38
N ALA A 68 -12.64 -6.24 -12.40
CA ALA A 68 -12.43 -4.81 -12.24
C ALA A 68 -11.02 -4.52 -11.71
N GLY A 69 -10.57 -5.25 -10.66
CA GLY A 69 -9.19 -5.17 -10.18
C GLY A 69 -8.18 -5.46 -11.28
N TRP A 70 -8.43 -6.49 -12.10
CA TRP A 70 -7.55 -6.81 -13.22
C TRP A 70 -7.49 -5.69 -14.27
N ARG A 71 -8.65 -5.11 -14.69
CA ARG A 71 -8.65 -3.98 -15.63
C ARG A 71 -7.86 -2.77 -15.10
N ALA A 72 -7.90 -2.52 -13.79
CA ALA A 72 -7.09 -1.47 -13.20
C ALA A 72 -5.58 -1.76 -13.34
N LEU A 73 -5.14 -3.00 -13.07
CA LEU A 73 -3.74 -3.39 -13.29
C LEU A 73 -3.35 -3.34 -14.77
N GLU A 74 -4.25 -3.71 -15.69
CA GLU A 74 -4.03 -3.57 -17.15
C GLU A 74 -3.87 -2.10 -17.54
N TRP A 75 -4.66 -1.20 -16.98
CA TRP A 75 -4.49 0.23 -17.21
C TRP A 75 -3.11 0.71 -16.75
N SER A 76 -2.69 0.35 -15.55
CA SER A 76 -1.33 0.68 -15.07
C SER A 76 -0.26 0.17 -16.03
N ALA A 77 -0.35 -1.11 -16.47
CA ALA A 77 0.63 -1.68 -17.39
C ALA A 77 0.65 -0.95 -18.75
N SER A 78 -0.52 -0.54 -19.26
CA SER A 78 -0.64 0.13 -20.56
C SER A 78 -0.16 1.59 -20.57
N THR A 79 -0.15 2.23 -19.39
CA THR A 79 0.24 3.64 -19.20
C THR A 79 1.65 3.81 -18.65
N GLN A 80 2.35 2.70 -18.36
CA GLN A 80 3.73 2.75 -17.89
C GLN A 80 4.64 3.43 -18.92
N ARG A 81 5.47 4.34 -18.45
CA ARG A 81 6.49 5.01 -19.28
C ARG A 81 7.63 4.04 -19.62
N ARG A 82 8.37 4.35 -20.67
CA ARG A 82 9.49 3.52 -21.16
C ARG A 82 10.60 3.32 -20.13
N ASP A 83 10.78 4.25 -19.21
CA ASP A 83 11.76 4.15 -18.12
C ASP A 83 11.28 3.30 -16.93
N GLY A 84 10.04 2.84 -16.96
CA GLY A 84 9.40 2.02 -15.93
C GLY A 84 8.57 2.82 -14.93
N SER A 85 8.49 4.14 -15.05
CA SER A 85 7.75 5.02 -14.15
C SER A 85 6.31 5.28 -14.58
N TRP A 86 5.58 5.98 -13.72
CA TRP A 86 4.32 6.67 -14.01
C TRP A 86 4.41 8.12 -13.58
N PRO A 87 3.58 9.01 -14.17
CA PRO A 87 3.44 10.38 -13.69
C PRO A 87 2.87 10.37 -12.27
N MET A 88 3.26 11.34 -11.44
CA MET A 88 2.82 11.44 -10.06
C MET A 88 1.33 11.72 -9.97
N VAL A 89 0.79 12.57 -10.85
CA VAL A 89 -0.62 12.95 -10.86
C VAL A 89 -1.15 13.01 -12.31
N LEU A 90 -2.30 12.37 -12.52
CA LEU A 90 -3.09 12.51 -13.75
C LEU A 90 -4.47 13.09 -13.42
N ARG A 91 -5.00 13.93 -14.31
CA ARG A 91 -6.39 14.39 -14.25
C ARG A 91 -7.04 14.26 -15.63
N ASP A 92 -8.17 13.57 -15.67
CA ASP A 92 -8.92 13.31 -16.92
C ASP A 92 -8.08 12.71 -18.06
N GLY A 93 -7.09 11.89 -17.70
CA GLY A 93 -6.18 11.24 -18.64
C GLY A 93 -4.96 12.10 -19.05
N GLU A 94 -4.93 13.37 -18.67
CA GLU A 94 -3.81 14.28 -18.91
C GLU A 94 -2.85 14.27 -17.71
N ILE A 95 -1.57 14.49 -17.99
CA ILE A 95 -0.53 14.57 -16.95
C ILE A 95 -0.60 15.96 -16.29
N GLU A 96 -0.93 15.98 -15.00
CA GLU A 96 -0.93 17.20 -14.18
C GLU A 96 0.43 17.41 -13.50
N ASP A 97 1.04 16.32 -12.98
CA ASP A 97 2.41 16.31 -12.47
C ASP A 97 3.20 15.19 -13.16
N ALA A 98 4.20 15.58 -13.95
CA ALA A 98 5.02 14.67 -14.73
C ALA A 98 6.18 14.05 -13.94
N GLY A 99 6.46 14.50 -12.72
CA GLY A 99 7.37 13.83 -11.80
C GLY A 99 6.93 12.39 -11.52
N SER A 100 7.79 11.60 -10.90
CA SER A 100 7.48 10.22 -10.55
C SER A 100 7.85 9.97 -9.09
N ASP A 101 6.87 9.74 -8.24
CA ASP A 101 7.08 9.28 -6.87
C ASP A 101 7.57 7.82 -6.90
N THR A 102 8.67 7.54 -6.20
CA THR A 102 9.30 6.21 -6.23
C THR A 102 8.44 5.15 -5.53
N ASN A 103 7.71 5.53 -4.46
CA ASN A 103 6.78 4.64 -3.79
C ASN A 103 5.56 4.32 -4.69
N GLN A 104 4.93 5.33 -5.29
CA GLN A 104 3.81 5.13 -6.19
C GLN A 104 4.19 4.20 -7.35
N CYS A 105 5.40 4.37 -7.92
CA CYS A 105 5.89 3.50 -8.99
C CYS A 105 6.17 2.07 -8.52
N ALA A 106 6.63 1.88 -7.28
CA ALA A 106 6.89 0.55 -6.73
C ALA A 106 5.62 -0.23 -6.44
N TYR A 107 4.54 0.46 -6.05
CA TYR A 107 3.34 -0.14 -5.46
C TYR A 107 2.55 -1.03 -6.42
N PHE A 108 2.76 -0.91 -7.72
CA PHE A 108 2.22 -1.85 -8.73
C PHE A 108 2.57 -3.32 -8.40
N ALA A 109 3.77 -3.57 -7.88
CA ALA A 109 4.18 -4.93 -7.48
C ALA A 109 3.37 -5.46 -6.28
N VAL A 110 2.99 -4.59 -5.34
CA VAL A 110 2.10 -4.93 -4.22
C VAL A 110 0.71 -5.33 -4.75
N GLY A 111 0.12 -4.48 -5.61
CA GLY A 111 -1.19 -4.74 -6.17
C GLY A 111 -1.26 -6.04 -6.98
N LEU A 112 -0.24 -6.31 -7.79
CA LEU A 112 -0.18 -7.54 -8.58
C LEU A 112 0.03 -8.79 -7.71
N TRP A 113 0.91 -8.73 -6.70
CA TRP A 113 1.11 -9.83 -5.75
C TRP A 113 -0.15 -10.09 -4.94
N HIS A 114 -0.82 -9.04 -4.44
CA HIS A 114 -2.09 -9.13 -3.78
C HIS A 114 -3.17 -9.77 -4.65
N TYR A 115 -3.28 -9.37 -5.92
CA TYR A 115 -4.20 -10.00 -6.87
C TYR A 115 -3.94 -11.50 -7.02
N PHE A 116 -2.68 -11.91 -7.07
CA PHE A 116 -2.30 -13.32 -7.11
C PHE A 116 -2.67 -14.03 -5.80
N LEU A 117 -2.42 -13.45 -4.63
CA LEU A 117 -2.78 -14.04 -3.33
C LEU A 117 -4.29 -14.30 -3.22
N VAL A 118 -5.12 -13.37 -3.74
CA VAL A 118 -6.58 -13.51 -3.73
C VAL A 118 -7.08 -14.53 -4.76
N THR A 119 -6.53 -14.51 -5.97
CA THR A 119 -7.11 -15.25 -7.13
C THR A 119 -6.40 -16.56 -7.46
N GLY A 120 -5.14 -16.71 -7.03
CA GLY A 120 -4.26 -17.84 -7.39
C GLY A 120 -3.82 -17.86 -8.87
N ARG A 121 -4.01 -16.76 -9.62
CA ARG A 121 -3.76 -16.71 -11.07
C ARG A 121 -2.31 -16.41 -11.41
N THR A 122 -1.51 -17.44 -11.63
CA THR A 122 -0.10 -17.32 -12.05
C THR A 122 0.07 -16.77 -13.47
N ASP A 123 -0.90 -16.99 -14.37
CA ASP A 123 -0.91 -16.42 -15.71
C ASP A 123 -0.92 -14.87 -15.67
N GLY A 124 -1.59 -14.29 -14.68
CA GLY A 124 -1.56 -12.86 -14.42
C GLY A 124 -0.17 -12.33 -14.07
N LEU A 125 0.57 -13.05 -13.23
CA LEU A 125 1.96 -12.69 -12.88
C LEU A 125 2.86 -12.67 -14.13
N ALA A 126 2.81 -13.72 -14.93
CA ALA A 126 3.63 -13.83 -16.14
C ALA A 126 3.31 -12.72 -17.16
N ARG A 127 2.02 -12.38 -17.33
CA ARG A 127 1.59 -11.31 -18.24
C ARG A 127 2.08 -9.93 -17.82
N MET A 128 2.07 -9.64 -16.52
CA MET A 128 2.44 -8.33 -15.97
C MET A 128 3.92 -8.24 -15.55
N TRP A 129 4.68 -9.33 -15.70
CA TRP A 129 6.09 -9.36 -15.33
C TRP A 129 6.92 -8.21 -15.92
N PRO A 130 6.83 -7.88 -17.23
CA PRO A 130 7.61 -6.78 -17.79
C PRO A 130 7.36 -5.43 -17.10
N THR A 131 6.11 -5.20 -16.69
CA THR A 131 5.72 -3.98 -15.95
C THR A 131 6.35 -3.93 -14.56
N VAL A 132 6.29 -5.04 -13.80
CA VAL A 132 6.95 -5.15 -12.49
C VAL A 132 8.45 -4.94 -12.61
N GLU A 133 9.06 -5.62 -13.59
CA GLU A 133 10.52 -5.54 -13.80
C GLU A 133 10.96 -4.12 -14.11
N ALA A 134 10.27 -3.42 -15.01
CA ALA A 134 10.57 -2.04 -15.36
C ALA A 134 10.37 -1.09 -14.17
N ALA A 135 9.27 -1.24 -13.42
CA ALA A 135 8.95 -0.41 -12.25
C ALA A 135 10.01 -0.54 -11.15
N ILE A 136 10.34 -1.76 -10.74
CA ILE A 136 11.32 -1.97 -9.67
C ILE A 136 12.73 -1.55 -10.11
N ASN A 137 13.10 -1.79 -11.37
CA ASN A 137 14.36 -1.29 -11.89
C ASN A 137 14.42 0.25 -11.93
N PHE A 138 13.30 0.94 -12.19
CA PHE A 138 13.21 2.39 -12.05
C PHE A 138 13.44 2.81 -10.59
N VAL A 139 12.73 2.22 -9.66
CA VAL A 139 12.79 2.57 -8.23
C VAL A 139 14.20 2.38 -7.64
N ILE A 140 14.84 1.23 -7.88
CA ILE A 140 16.16 0.97 -7.29
C ILE A 140 17.28 1.86 -7.88
N ARG A 141 17.07 2.45 -9.07
CA ARG A 141 18.00 3.48 -9.59
C ARG A 141 17.95 4.79 -8.82
N ALA A 142 16.85 5.06 -8.12
CA ALA A 142 16.70 6.23 -7.27
C ALA A 142 17.24 6.03 -5.84
N GLN A 143 17.91 4.90 -5.57
CA GLN A 143 18.47 4.62 -4.25
C GLN A 143 19.76 5.41 -4.02
N HIS A 144 19.79 6.16 -2.92
CA HIS A 144 20.98 6.91 -2.48
C HIS A 144 22.12 6.00 -1.99
N PRO A 145 23.37 6.52 -1.94
CA PRO A 145 24.49 5.77 -1.40
C PRO A 145 24.27 5.25 0.03
N GLY A 146 23.45 5.92 0.81
CA GLY A 146 23.05 5.50 2.14
C GLY A 146 22.11 4.29 2.16
N GLY A 147 21.36 4.00 1.10
CA GLY A 147 20.39 2.91 0.99
C GLY A 147 18.92 3.36 1.06
N GLU A 148 18.65 4.57 1.50
CA GLU A 148 17.34 5.21 1.43
C GLU A 148 16.93 5.48 -0.02
N LEU A 149 15.63 5.51 -0.33
CA LEU A 149 15.13 5.85 -1.65
C LEU A 149 14.80 7.34 -1.71
N GLY A 150 15.36 8.04 -2.71
CA GLY A 150 14.91 9.40 -3.02
C GLY A 150 13.41 9.41 -3.27
N TRP A 151 12.72 10.40 -2.69
CA TRP A 151 11.26 10.46 -2.72
C TRP A 151 10.70 10.40 -4.13
N ALA A 152 11.28 11.17 -5.05
CA ALA A 152 10.77 11.30 -6.41
C ALA A 152 11.91 11.47 -7.42
N VAL A 153 11.57 11.24 -8.68
CA VAL A 153 12.43 11.55 -9.84
C VAL A 153 11.72 12.59 -10.68
N GLY A 154 12.32 13.77 -10.84
CA GLY A 154 11.78 14.83 -11.67
C GLY A 154 11.86 14.50 -13.16
N GLU A 155 11.17 15.26 -14.01
CA GLU A 155 11.14 15.07 -15.48
C GLU A 155 12.54 15.02 -16.13
N GLY A 156 13.51 15.72 -15.59
CA GLY A 156 14.90 15.69 -16.04
C GLY A 156 15.72 14.51 -15.55
N GLY A 157 15.12 13.54 -14.87
CA GLY A 157 15.80 12.38 -14.28
C GLY A 157 16.54 12.68 -12.97
N CYS A 158 16.38 13.88 -12.40
CA CYS A 158 16.95 14.25 -11.12
C CYS A 158 16.20 13.54 -9.98
N VAL A 159 16.93 12.76 -9.19
CA VAL A 159 16.41 12.13 -7.96
C VAL A 159 16.37 13.20 -6.86
N ALA A 160 15.24 13.25 -6.12
CA ALA A 160 15.12 14.11 -4.94
C ALA A 160 16.22 13.78 -3.92
N ASP A 161 16.78 14.79 -3.29
CA ASP A 161 17.90 14.70 -2.34
C ASP A 161 17.47 14.23 -0.93
N PHE A 162 16.17 14.01 -0.72
CA PHE A 162 15.60 13.50 0.53
C PHE A 162 14.76 12.26 0.29
N ALA A 163 14.60 11.47 1.34
CA ALA A 163 13.77 10.26 1.40
C ALA A 163 12.66 10.43 2.44
N LEU A 164 11.52 9.75 2.21
CA LEU A 164 10.41 9.67 3.16
C LEU A 164 10.39 8.30 3.84
N LEU A 165 10.17 8.27 5.15
CA LEU A 165 10.12 7.02 5.93
C LEU A 165 8.97 6.13 5.46
N THR A 166 7.75 6.66 5.39
CA THR A 166 6.55 5.95 4.93
C THR A 166 6.72 5.44 3.50
N GLY A 167 7.10 6.31 2.55
CA GLY A 167 7.30 5.92 1.15
C GLY A 167 8.39 4.87 0.98
N SER A 168 9.49 4.98 1.73
CA SER A 168 10.57 3.98 1.72
C SER A 168 10.15 2.65 2.35
N ALA A 169 9.30 2.66 3.39
CA ALA A 169 8.76 1.44 3.98
C ALA A 169 7.84 0.70 3.00
N SER A 170 6.93 1.42 2.34
CA SER A 170 6.06 0.88 1.29
C SER A 170 6.85 0.36 0.09
N ALA A 171 7.88 1.08 -0.34
CA ALA A 171 8.75 0.64 -1.43
C ALA A 171 9.55 -0.63 -1.06
N LEU A 172 9.97 -0.80 0.20
CA LEU A 172 10.60 -2.05 0.65
C LEU A 172 9.64 -3.24 0.53
N GLN A 173 8.39 -3.10 0.97
CA GLN A 173 7.35 -4.12 0.79
C GLN A 173 7.08 -4.38 -0.71
N SER A 174 7.11 -3.34 -1.53
CA SER A 174 6.95 -3.47 -2.98
C SER A 174 8.07 -4.28 -3.62
N ILE A 175 9.33 -4.05 -3.21
CA ILE A 175 10.49 -4.84 -3.66
C ILE A 175 10.37 -6.29 -3.18
N GLU A 176 9.88 -6.53 -1.96
CA GLU A 176 9.61 -7.88 -1.43
C GLU A 176 8.55 -8.60 -2.28
N CYS A 177 7.42 -7.97 -2.55
CA CYS A 177 6.37 -8.51 -3.42
C CYS A 177 6.92 -8.84 -4.82
N ALA A 178 7.74 -7.94 -5.39
CA ALA A 178 8.38 -8.18 -6.68
C ALA A 178 9.35 -9.36 -6.65
N CYS A 179 10.10 -9.56 -5.56
CA CYS A 179 10.94 -10.74 -5.35
C CYS A 179 10.10 -12.03 -5.26
N HIS A 180 8.93 -11.99 -4.61
CA HIS A 180 7.99 -13.12 -4.57
C HIS A 180 7.44 -13.45 -5.96
N ILE A 181 7.07 -12.42 -6.74
CA ILE A 181 6.64 -12.60 -8.15
C ILE A 181 7.77 -13.22 -8.97
N ALA A 182 8.98 -12.67 -8.87
CA ALA A 182 10.15 -13.19 -9.57
C ALA A 182 10.41 -14.66 -9.23
N ALA A 183 10.43 -15.02 -7.95
CA ALA A 183 10.63 -16.40 -7.50
C ALA A 183 9.54 -17.35 -8.01
N THR A 184 8.27 -16.92 -7.99
CA THR A 184 7.12 -17.70 -8.51
C THR A 184 7.26 -17.98 -10.00
N LEU A 185 7.83 -17.05 -10.76
CA LEU A 185 8.08 -17.17 -12.20
C LEU A 185 9.43 -17.79 -12.55
N GLY A 186 10.26 -18.14 -11.58
CA GLY A 186 11.59 -18.72 -11.78
C GLY A 186 12.67 -17.71 -12.21
N HIS A 187 12.47 -16.41 -11.94
CA HIS A 187 13.45 -15.37 -12.21
C HIS A 187 14.32 -15.10 -10.97
N ASP A 188 15.62 -14.96 -11.15
CA ASP A 188 16.54 -14.49 -10.12
C ASP A 188 16.81 -12.99 -10.27
N ARG A 189 16.72 -12.24 -9.15
CA ARG A 189 16.90 -10.78 -9.13
C ARG A 189 17.81 -10.36 -7.98
N PRO A 190 19.12 -10.69 -8.02
CA PRO A 190 20.07 -10.40 -6.94
C PRO A 190 20.20 -8.89 -6.68
N ARG A 191 20.10 -8.05 -7.70
CA ARG A 191 20.16 -6.58 -7.55
C ARG A 191 18.98 -6.05 -6.74
N TRP A 192 17.77 -6.63 -6.89
CA TRP A 192 16.60 -6.21 -6.10
C TRP A 192 16.79 -6.60 -4.63
N ARG A 193 17.28 -7.83 -4.36
CA ARG A 193 17.58 -8.26 -2.99
C ARG A 193 18.65 -7.39 -2.34
N TRP A 194 19.70 -7.06 -3.09
CA TRP A 194 20.76 -6.17 -2.60
C TRP A 194 20.22 -4.76 -2.28
N ALA A 195 19.41 -4.17 -3.16
CA ALA A 195 18.78 -2.88 -2.93
C ALA A 195 17.82 -2.92 -1.74
N GLY A 196 16.99 -3.96 -1.62
CA GLY A 196 16.10 -4.18 -0.49
C GLY A 196 16.84 -4.31 0.84
N ASN A 197 17.96 -5.05 0.89
CA ASN A 197 18.80 -5.17 2.08
C ASN A 197 19.33 -3.80 2.55
N ARG A 198 19.79 -2.98 1.62
CA ARG A 198 20.30 -1.63 1.93
C ARG A 198 19.18 -0.72 2.43
N LEU A 199 18.00 -0.79 1.80
CA LEU A 199 16.84 -0.01 2.21
C LEU A 199 16.35 -0.45 3.59
N ALA A 200 16.27 -1.76 3.84
CA ALA A 200 15.89 -2.31 5.14
C ALA A 200 16.86 -1.88 6.26
N ALA A 201 18.18 -1.90 5.98
CA ALA A 201 19.18 -1.41 6.91
C ALA A 201 19.04 0.10 7.19
N ALA A 202 18.78 0.92 6.14
CA ALA A 202 18.52 2.34 6.31
C ALA A 202 17.30 2.61 7.20
N LEU A 203 16.18 1.92 6.94
CA LEU A 203 14.93 2.06 7.68
C LEU A 203 15.05 1.65 9.16
N ARG A 204 15.79 0.57 9.44
CA ARG A 204 15.91 0.01 10.80
C ARG A 204 16.97 0.71 11.64
N GLU A 205 18.10 1.07 11.04
CA GLU A 205 19.30 1.49 11.76
C GLU A 205 19.53 3.00 11.70
N ARG A 206 18.96 3.68 10.68
CA ARG A 206 19.22 5.11 10.43
C ARG A 206 17.94 5.90 10.16
N PRO A 207 16.94 5.85 11.07
CA PRO A 207 15.67 6.56 10.86
C PRO A 207 15.86 8.08 10.68
N GLY A 208 16.94 8.65 11.21
CA GLY A 208 17.29 10.07 11.02
C GLY A 208 17.80 10.44 9.61
N SER A 209 18.00 9.47 8.69
CA SER A 209 18.32 9.76 7.29
C SER A 209 17.08 10.08 6.44
N PHE A 210 15.89 9.95 7.01
CA PHE A 210 14.62 10.30 6.36
C PHE A 210 14.16 11.69 6.81
N ALA A 211 13.48 12.40 5.92
CA ALA A 211 12.88 13.69 6.27
C ALA A 211 11.87 13.52 7.41
N ASP A 212 11.93 14.42 8.40
CA ASP A 212 11.00 14.38 9.53
C ASP A 212 9.57 14.65 9.07
N LYS A 213 8.75 13.62 9.10
CA LYS A 213 7.31 13.61 8.84
C LYS A 213 6.54 13.07 10.04
N SER A 214 7.14 13.09 11.24
CA SER A 214 6.51 12.65 12.49
C SER A 214 5.22 13.39 12.85
N ARG A 215 4.90 14.45 12.12
CA ARG A 215 3.58 15.08 12.16
C ARG A 215 2.48 14.14 11.69
N PHE A 216 2.77 13.26 10.71
CA PHE A 216 1.80 12.37 10.07
C PHE A 216 1.78 11.00 10.73
N SER A 217 0.59 10.45 10.97
CA SER A 217 0.42 9.13 11.58
C SER A 217 0.97 7.99 10.73
N MET A 218 1.04 8.16 9.41
CA MET A 218 1.62 7.16 8.52
C MET A 218 3.09 6.86 8.88
N ASP A 219 3.89 7.87 9.24
CA ASP A 219 5.27 7.64 9.70
C ASP A 219 5.33 6.80 10.98
N TRP A 220 4.26 6.79 11.78
CA TRP A 220 4.17 5.99 12.99
C TRP A 220 3.78 4.53 12.70
N TYR A 221 2.66 4.25 12.01
CA TYR A 221 2.16 2.88 11.85
C TYR A 221 2.66 2.17 10.59
N TYR A 222 2.96 2.89 9.51
CA TYR A 222 3.26 2.29 8.22
C TYR A 222 4.51 1.39 8.23
N PRO A 223 5.61 1.69 8.97
CA PRO A 223 6.71 0.74 9.11
C PRO A 223 6.32 -0.61 9.73
N VAL A 224 5.23 -0.66 10.52
CA VAL A 224 4.66 -1.92 11.03
C VAL A 224 3.83 -2.58 9.94
N LEU A 225 2.96 -1.84 9.27
CA LEU A 225 2.13 -2.33 8.16
C LEU A 225 3.00 -2.98 7.07
N ALA A 226 4.03 -2.28 6.61
CA ALA A 226 4.93 -2.72 5.56
C ALA A 226 5.98 -3.78 6.00
N GLY A 227 5.94 -4.25 7.24
CA GLY A 227 6.84 -5.30 7.71
C GLY A 227 8.29 -4.89 8.00
N VAL A 228 8.60 -3.60 8.01
CA VAL A 228 9.93 -3.08 8.37
C VAL A 228 10.25 -3.38 9.83
N VAL A 229 9.25 -3.21 10.70
CA VAL A 229 9.33 -3.46 12.14
C VAL A 229 8.32 -4.54 12.52
N ARG A 230 8.73 -5.54 13.28
CA ARG A 230 7.91 -6.68 13.72
C ARG A 230 8.09 -6.98 15.21
N GLY A 231 7.25 -7.86 15.76
CA GLY A 231 7.33 -8.36 17.13
C GLY A 231 7.24 -7.25 18.18
N ASP A 232 8.06 -7.35 19.24
CA ASP A 232 8.02 -6.43 20.38
C ASP A 232 8.38 -4.99 20.00
N ALA A 233 9.25 -4.81 19.01
CA ALA A 233 9.60 -3.46 18.51
C ALA A 233 8.40 -2.80 17.81
N ALA A 234 7.61 -3.56 17.05
CA ALA A 234 6.38 -3.07 16.43
C ALA A 234 5.34 -2.72 17.51
N ARG A 235 5.18 -3.56 18.52
CA ARG A 235 4.28 -3.30 19.66
C ARG A 235 4.67 -2.03 20.38
N ALA A 236 5.95 -1.90 20.76
CA ALA A 236 6.45 -0.71 21.44
C ALA A 236 6.25 0.56 20.60
N ARG A 237 6.42 0.47 19.27
CA ARG A 237 6.18 1.60 18.35
C ARG A 237 4.72 2.03 18.35
N LEU A 238 3.78 1.07 18.20
CA LEU A 238 2.35 1.38 18.17
C LEU A 238 1.87 1.89 19.55
N ASP A 239 2.32 1.28 20.65
CA ASP A 239 1.97 1.73 21.99
C ASP A 239 2.49 3.15 22.28
N GLY A 240 3.71 3.44 21.86
CA GLY A 240 4.35 4.76 22.08
C GLY A 240 3.66 5.92 21.35
N GLY A 241 3.04 5.67 20.19
CA GLY A 241 2.32 6.69 19.41
C GLY A 241 0.81 6.72 19.66
N TRP A 242 0.25 5.74 20.36
CA TRP A 242 -1.19 5.55 20.47
C TRP A 242 -1.93 6.80 20.92
N ALA A 243 -1.56 7.38 22.07
CA ALA A 243 -2.21 8.57 22.61
C ALA A 243 -2.05 9.83 21.72
N THR A 244 -1.03 9.82 20.85
CA THR A 244 -0.78 10.93 19.91
C THR A 244 -1.67 10.87 18.69
N TYR A 245 -1.85 9.65 18.13
CA TYR A 245 -2.48 9.50 16.82
C TYR A 245 -3.86 8.84 16.86
N VAL A 246 -4.27 8.23 17.97
CA VAL A 246 -5.60 7.64 18.07
C VAL A 246 -6.50 8.51 18.95
N SER A 247 -7.73 8.68 18.50
CA SER A 247 -8.81 9.33 19.25
C SER A 247 -9.87 8.29 19.56
N ASP A 248 -9.98 7.93 20.84
CA ASP A 248 -10.91 6.90 21.33
C ASP A 248 -12.35 7.17 20.84
N GLY A 249 -12.99 6.14 20.30
CA GLY A 249 -14.33 6.22 19.73
C GLY A 249 -14.44 6.91 18.37
N HIS A 250 -13.28 7.27 17.74
CA HIS A 250 -13.28 8.01 16.48
C HIS A 250 -12.31 7.47 15.42
N GLY A 251 -11.20 6.82 15.81
CA GLY A 251 -10.19 6.28 14.90
C GLY A 251 -8.86 7.03 14.92
N ALA A 252 -8.05 6.85 13.87
CA ALA A 252 -6.73 7.45 13.74
C ALA A 252 -6.79 8.90 13.21
N ARG A 253 -5.95 9.76 13.78
CA ARG A 253 -5.70 11.11 13.24
C ARG A 253 -4.73 10.99 12.06
N CYS A 254 -4.96 11.78 11.01
CA CYS A 254 -3.97 11.93 9.94
C CYS A 254 -2.71 12.61 10.44
N VAL A 255 -2.86 13.65 11.30
CA VAL A 255 -1.77 14.46 11.83
C VAL A 255 -1.90 14.64 13.35
N ASN A 256 -0.77 14.79 14.03
CA ASN A 256 -0.74 14.88 15.49
C ASN A 256 -1.12 16.25 16.05
N ASP A 257 -1.05 17.30 15.24
CA ASP A 257 -1.28 18.71 15.63
C ASP A 257 -2.69 19.21 15.28
N GLN A 258 -3.54 18.37 14.72
CA GLN A 258 -4.95 18.67 14.42
C GLN A 258 -5.85 17.53 14.93
N PRO A 259 -7.01 17.87 15.52
CA PRO A 259 -7.98 16.88 15.99
C PRO A 259 -8.84 16.35 14.82
N TRP A 260 -8.18 15.89 13.77
CA TRP A 260 -8.78 15.42 12.53
C TRP A 260 -8.53 13.93 12.35
N VAL A 261 -9.58 13.13 12.50
CA VAL A 261 -9.54 11.69 12.25
C VAL A 261 -9.93 11.39 10.82
N THR A 262 -9.33 10.35 10.26
CA THR A 262 -9.47 9.98 8.85
C THR A 262 -9.75 8.50 8.69
N SER A 263 -10.53 8.15 7.66
CA SER A 263 -10.95 6.78 7.43
C SER A 263 -9.80 5.91 6.92
N ALA A 264 -8.98 6.44 6.00
CA ALA A 264 -7.92 5.67 5.38
C ALA A 264 -6.82 5.30 6.37
N GLU A 265 -6.28 6.29 7.10
CA GLU A 265 -5.27 6.04 8.12
C GLU A 265 -5.80 5.13 9.26
N SER A 266 -7.10 5.22 9.57
CA SER A 266 -7.73 4.29 10.53
C SER A 266 -7.76 2.87 9.96
N ALA A 267 -8.10 2.69 8.69
CA ALA A 267 -8.17 1.37 8.05
C ALA A 267 -6.77 0.75 7.88
N GLU A 268 -5.77 1.53 7.50
CA GLU A 268 -4.38 1.06 7.42
C GLU A 268 -3.82 0.71 8.81
N LEU A 269 -4.15 1.50 9.86
CA LEU A 269 -3.81 1.17 11.24
C LEU A 269 -4.45 -0.16 11.67
N VAL A 270 -5.70 -0.45 11.26
CA VAL A 270 -6.34 -1.75 11.51
C VAL A 270 -5.52 -2.88 10.90
N ALA A 271 -5.06 -2.75 9.65
CA ALA A 271 -4.23 -3.77 9.02
C ALA A 271 -2.86 -3.90 9.70
N ALA A 272 -2.26 -2.82 10.19
CA ALA A 272 -1.01 -2.85 10.96
C ALA A 272 -1.17 -3.55 12.31
N LEU A 273 -2.28 -3.31 13.02
CA LEU A 273 -2.63 -3.97 14.28
C LEU A 273 -2.89 -5.47 14.06
N ASP A 274 -3.62 -5.81 12.99
CA ASP A 274 -3.85 -7.21 12.61
C ASP A 274 -2.54 -7.95 12.31
N ALA A 275 -1.63 -7.32 11.55
CA ALA A 275 -0.31 -7.86 11.26
C ALA A 275 0.56 -8.07 12.53
N LEU A 276 0.32 -7.27 13.58
CA LEU A 276 0.94 -7.42 14.90
C LEU A 276 0.26 -8.51 15.77
N GLY A 277 -0.93 -8.99 15.38
CA GLY A 277 -1.76 -9.90 16.16
C GLY A 277 -2.58 -9.22 17.26
N ASP A 278 -2.77 -7.91 17.19
CA ASP A 278 -3.56 -7.13 18.16
C ASP A 278 -5.01 -6.97 17.67
N ALA A 279 -5.74 -8.08 17.70
CA ALA A 279 -7.09 -8.17 17.18
C ALA A 279 -8.08 -7.24 17.90
N ASP A 280 -7.92 -7.05 19.21
CA ASP A 280 -8.85 -6.24 20.00
C ASP A 280 -8.80 -4.78 19.60
N ARG A 281 -7.59 -4.20 19.51
CA ARG A 281 -7.43 -2.82 19.03
C ARG A 281 -7.81 -2.67 17.56
N ALA A 282 -7.49 -3.65 16.72
CA ALA A 282 -7.89 -3.64 15.32
C ALA A 282 -9.42 -3.56 15.16
N LEU A 283 -10.16 -4.39 15.89
CA LEU A 283 -11.63 -4.39 15.86
C LEU A 283 -12.21 -3.09 16.44
N THR A 284 -11.61 -2.54 17.49
CA THR A 284 -12.04 -1.26 18.09
C THR A 284 -11.89 -0.11 17.08
N VAL A 285 -10.72 0.05 16.47
CA VAL A 285 -10.49 1.11 15.47
C VAL A 285 -11.40 0.93 14.26
N LEU A 286 -11.62 -0.31 13.83
CA LEU A 286 -12.51 -0.60 12.70
C LEU A 286 -13.98 -0.28 13.03
N ALA A 287 -14.41 -0.49 14.26
CA ALA A 287 -15.74 -0.08 14.71
C ALA A 287 -15.88 1.44 14.78
N ASP A 288 -14.88 2.12 15.31
CA ASP A 288 -14.85 3.58 15.46
C ASP A 288 -14.95 4.30 14.11
N LEU A 289 -14.23 3.82 13.10
CA LEU A 289 -14.22 4.42 11.77
C LEU A 289 -15.57 4.29 11.04
N GLN A 290 -16.48 3.40 11.49
CA GLN A 290 -17.81 3.28 10.88
C GLN A 290 -18.66 4.56 11.04
N GLY A 291 -18.32 5.43 11.99
CA GLY A 291 -18.88 6.76 12.10
C GLY A 291 -18.63 7.68 10.89
N LEU A 292 -17.69 7.31 10.01
CA LEU A 292 -17.38 8.03 8.77
C LEU A 292 -18.00 7.37 7.53
N ARG A 293 -18.72 6.27 7.68
CA ARG A 293 -19.43 5.61 6.58
C ARG A 293 -20.67 6.43 6.17
N ASP A 294 -20.86 6.59 4.88
CA ASP A 294 -22.06 7.16 4.30
C ASP A 294 -23.01 6.03 3.86
N GLU A 295 -24.17 5.98 4.48
CA GLU A 295 -25.15 4.92 4.22
C GLU A 295 -25.81 5.02 2.83
N GLU A 296 -25.89 6.21 2.26
CA GLU A 296 -26.51 6.43 0.95
C GLU A 296 -25.60 5.96 -0.18
N THR A 297 -24.32 6.36 -0.13
CA THR A 297 -23.35 6.04 -1.19
C THR A 297 -22.66 4.70 -0.97
N GLY A 298 -22.53 4.26 0.29
CA GLY A 298 -21.70 3.15 0.70
C GLY A 298 -20.20 3.50 0.78
N GLY A 299 -19.81 4.73 0.46
CA GLY A 299 -18.46 5.26 0.59
C GLY A 299 -18.14 5.67 2.01
N TYR A 300 -16.90 6.15 2.18
CA TYR A 300 -16.42 6.70 3.45
C TYR A 300 -15.95 8.14 3.24
N TRP A 301 -16.38 9.03 4.13
CA TRP A 301 -15.85 10.39 4.18
C TRP A 301 -14.36 10.34 4.50
N THR A 302 -13.58 11.19 3.86
CA THR A 302 -12.13 11.27 4.09
C THR A 302 -11.82 11.46 5.57
N GLY A 303 -12.54 12.37 6.26
CA GLY A 303 -12.33 12.55 7.67
C GLY A 303 -13.34 13.46 8.36
N ARG A 304 -13.14 13.61 9.68
CA ARG A 304 -13.96 14.42 10.58
C ARG A 304 -13.09 15.24 11.50
N ASN A 305 -13.39 16.52 11.62
CA ASN A 305 -12.82 17.39 12.64
C ASN A 305 -13.58 17.19 13.97
N LEU A 306 -12.89 16.77 15.02
CA LEU A 306 -13.54 16.34 16.27
C LEU A 306 -14.18 17.46 17.11
N PRO A 307 -13.59 18.68 17.23
CA PRO A 307 -14.18 19.71 18.08
C PRO A 307 -15.60 20.11 17.70
N ASP A 308 -15.90 20.13 16.42
CA ASP A 308 -17.21 20.51 15.87
C ASP A 308 -17.95 19.36 15.17
N MET A 309 -17.32 18.17 15.14
CA MET A 309 -17.85 16.96 14.48
C MET A 309 -18.17 17.14 13.00
N VAL A 310 -17.53 18.11 12.34
CA VAL A 310 -17.75 18.42 10.92
C VAL A 310 -16.97 17.46 10.03
N ILE A 311 -17.65 16.93 9.02
CA ILE A 311 -17.01 16.18 7.92
C ILE A 311 -16.14 17.13 7.11
N TRP A 312 -14.84 16.83 7.03
CA TRP A 312 -13.88 17.62 6.28
C TRP A 312 -12.68 16.77 5.81
N PRO A 313 -12.25 16.92 4.56
CA PRO A 313 -13.01 17.54 3.45
C PRO A 313 -14.30 16.77 3.16
N ARG A 314 -15.26 17.43 2.49
CA ARG A 314 -16.52 16.78 2.08
C ARG A 314 -16.31 16.01 0.79
N GLU A 315 -15.51 14.98 0.86
CA GLU A 315 -15.21 14.09 -0.24
C GLU A 315 -15.17 12.64 0.23
N GLN A 316 -15.42 11.73 -0.69
CA GLN A 316 -15.36 10.28 -0.50
C GLN A 316 -14.46 9.73 -1.61
N THR A 317 -13.29 9.22 -1.24
CA THR A 317 -12.35 8.73 -2.23
C THR A 317 -12.43 7.22 -2.44
N SER A 318 -12.08 6.77 -3.63
CA SER A 318 -12.07 5.35 -3.99
C SER A 318 -11.08 4.54 -3.14
N TRP A 319 -9.89 5.09 -2.92
CA TRP A 319 -8.84 4.43 -2.13
C TRP A 319 -9.21 4.38 -0.64
N THR A 320 -9.80 5.43 -0.06
CA THR A 320 -10.31 5.38 1.32
C THR A 320 -11.32 4.25 1.52
N ALA A 321 -12.28 4.11 0.59
CA ALA A 321 -13.25 3.03 0.65
C ALA A 321 -12.60 1.64 0.44
N ALA A 322 -11.59 1.56 -0.42
CA ALA A 322 -10.81 0.34 -0.65
C ALA A 322 -9.99 -0.06 0.59
N ALA A 323 -9.33 0.90 1.25
CA ALA A 323 -8.59 0.64 2.49
C ALA A 323 -9.46 0.00 3.57
N VAL A 324 -10.73 0.40 3.69
CA VAL A 324 -11.68 -0.24 4.62
C VAL A 324 -11.97 -1.70 4.23
N LEU A 325 -12.16 -1.98 2.93
CA LEU A 325 -12.37 -3.37 2.47
C LEU A 325 -11.13 -4.24 2.74
N LEU A 326 -9.94 -3.69 2.55
CA LEU A 326 -8.67 -4.36 2.85
C LEU A 326 -8.49 -4.59 4.35
N ALA A 327 -8.86 -3.62 5.20
CA ALA A 327 -8.85 -3.78 6.64
C ALA A 327 -9.82 -4.88 7.11
N VAL A 328 -11.02 -4.96 6.52
CA VAL A 328 -11.97 -6.05 6.79
C VAL A 328 -11.39 -7.39 6.38
N ASP A 329 -10.78 -7.49 5.18
CA ASP A 329 -10.15 -8.74 4.73
C ASP A 329 -8.98 -9.14 5.63
N ALA A 330 -8.14 -8.19 6.05
CA ALA A 330 -7.03 -8.43 6.97
C ALA A 330 -7.51 -9.09 8.27
N VAL A 331 -8.50 -8.47 8.94
CA VAL A 331 -9.01 -8.95 10.23
C VAL A 331 -9.77 -10.28 10.10
N THR A 332 -10.55 -10.46 9.03
CA THR A 332 -11.38 -11.65 8.83
C THR A 332 -10.65 -12.80 8.14
N GLN A 333 -9.53 -12.51 7.48
CA GLN A 333 -8.80 -13.46 6.63
C GLN A 333 -9.71 -14.14 5.60
N THR A 334 -10.65 -13.38 5.05
CA THR A 334 -11.63 -13.90 4.10
C THR A 334 -11.00 -14.34 2.80
N THR A 335 -9.95 -13.62 2.34
CA THR A 335 -9.19 -13.97 1.14
C THR A 335 -7.72 -14.26 1.47
N GLY A 336 -6.98 -14.79 0.46
CA GLY A 336 -5.53 -14.92 0.57
C GLY A 336 -4.80 -13.56 0.61
N GLY A 337 -5.46 -12.47 0.24
CA GLY A 337 -4.93 -11.11 0.27
C GLY A 337 -4.53 -10.64 1.66
N ALA A 338 -5.20 -11.15 2.71
CA ALA A 338 -4.87 -10.86 4.10
C ALA A 338 -3.42 -11.22 4.49
N ALA A 339 -2.79 -12.19 3.79
CA ALA A 339 -1.40 -12.55 4.00
C ALA A 339 -0.41 -11.44 3.61
N LEU A 340 -0.82 -10.51 2.74
CA LEU A 340 0.04 -9.41 2.28
C LEU A 340 0.67 -8.62 3.44
N TRP A 341 -0.10 -8.36 4.50
CA TRP A 341 0.34 -7.58 5.65
C TRP A 341 0.99 -8.45 6.73
N ARG A 342 0.38 -9.60 7.01
CA ARG A 342 0.82 -10.53 8.07
C ARG A 342 2.16 -11.17 7.77
N ASP A 343 2.37 -11.56 6.52
CA ASP A 343 3.58 -12.24 6.08
C ASP A 343 4.65 -11.25 5.55
N ALA A 344 4.33 -9.95 5.47
CA ALA A 344 5.30 -8.93 5.13
C ALA A 344 6.48 -8.95 6.10
N GLY A 345 7.67 -8.84 5.59
CA GLY A 345 8.87 -8.78 6.42
C GLY A 345 10.11 -9.11 5.64
N TRP A 346 10.87 -8.09 5.28
CA TRP A 346 12.13 -8.29 4.60
C TRP A 346 13.05 -9.16 5.46
N PRO A 347 13.55 -10.30 4.96
CA PRO A 347 14.43 -11.16 5.72
C PRO A 347 15.68 -10.38 6.15
N GLY A 348 16.07 -10.49 7.41
CA GLY A 348 17.35 -9.99 7.88
C GLY A 348 18.49 -10.74 7.19
N ASP A 349 19.73 -10.26 7.32
CA ASP A 349 20.96 -10.76 6.66
C ASP A 349 21.34 -12.23 6.92
N ALA A 350 20.40 -13.08 7.26
CA ALA A 350 20.62 -14.52 7.40
C ALA A 350 20.96 -15.14 6.02
N GLY A 351 22.20 -14.92 5.57
CA GLY A 351 22.84 -15.74 4.56
C GLY A 351 23.02 -15.20 3.14
N SER A 352 23.17 -13.90 2.93
CA SER A 352 23.52 -13.36 1.61
C SER A 352 24.98 -12.86 1.58
N THR A 353 25.93 -13.76 1.36
CA THR A 353 27.26 -13.38 0.85
C THR A 353 27.19 -13.17 -0.66
N VAL A 354 26.46 -12.17 -1.11
CA VAL A 354 26.63 -11.66 -2.48
C VAL A 354 27.82 -10.71 -2.44
N SER A 355 28.94 -11.15 -2.98
CA SER A 355 30.16 -10.36 -3.10
C SER A 355 29.87 -9.09 -3.91
N GLU A 356 30.25 -7.91 -3.40
CA GLU A 356 30.15 -6.61 -4.09
C GLU A 356 30.80 -6.61 -5.49
N ARG A 357 31.63 -7.59 -5.81
CA ARG A 357 32.28 -7.74 -7.12
C ARG A 357 31.31 -8.15 -8.22
N SER A 358 30.34 -9.02 -7.94
CA SER A 358 29.42 -9.52 -8.97
C SER A 358 28.42 -8.48 -9.45
N VAL A 359 28.16 -7.46 -8.64
CA VAL A 359 27.18 -6.39 -8.95
C VAL A 359 27.79 -5.29 -9.84
N ARG A 360 29.13 -5.11 -9.82
CA ARG A 360 29.80 -4.10 -10.64
C ARG A 360 29.99 -4.52 -12.09
N ASP A 361 30.14 -5.82 -12.35
CA ASP A 361 30.38 -6.34 -13.70
C ASP A 361 29.12 -6.31 -14.60
N GLU A 362 27.90 -6.32 -13.99
CA GLU A 362 26.65 -6.20 -14.75
C GLU A 362 26.24 -4.75 -15.06
N ALA A 363 26.91 -3.76 -14.47
CA ALA A 363 26.60 -2.33 -14.69
C ALA A 363 27.32 -1.72 -15.91
N THR A 364 28.21 -2.51 -16.55
CA THR A 364 29.04 -2.08 -17.71
C THR A 364 28.78 -2.91 -18.97
N GLY A 365 27.74 -3.73 -19.00
CA GLY A 365 27.33 -4.50 -20.18
C GLY A 365 26.07 -3.98 -20.85
#